data_910123bd748ba1638a779293757747dd
#
_entry.id   910123bd748ba1638a779293757747dd
#
_cell.length_a   1.000
_cell.length_b   1.000
_cell.length_c   1.000
_cell.angle_alpha   90.00
_cell.angle_beta   90.00
_cell.angle_gamma   90.00
#
_symmetry.space_group_name_H-M   'P 1'
#
loop_
_entity.id
_entity.type
_entity.pdbx_description
1 polymer ?
#
loop_
_entity_poly.entity_id
_entity_poly.type
_entity_poly.pdbx_seq_one_letter_code
_entity_poly.pdbx_strand_id
1 'polypeptide(L)'
;MYRYRAYRTQAYQTNAFPVKVWHFGVYQNKLYRLAAYIFAPIRVFVCFIIWLSACSLPAMAQQSDEKISFSDYLIQLKQEARLQGISQTTLDLAFPQIKLFKKARATDSLQTEKTHNLDTYLADTVPEWKVDTARVLFKEYEQQLNAIASQYAVQPRFLVALWGLVSDFGEASGDYPVLSVTASLAFGGERETFFKKEFMAALSIMDKDHIGFQDLKSRWNGAMGQTQLMPTDYLAYGQDGDGDGKKDIWHNTQDAFASAAYLLQQLGWNGDDTWGRQVQVPATLDLALAGLDKPQSLAQWQTLGIRKFDHTDLPSREDINASLIMPDGVTGRKYLVYGNYRALMHWQNTDYFGISVAHLSERIKYPPIN
;
A
#
# COMPACT_ATOMS: atom_id res chain seq x y z
N MET A 1 -16.58 -8.40 -51.89
CA MET A 1 -15.94 -9.71 -52.01
C MET A 1 -14.58 -9.67 -51.35
N TYR A 2 -14.52 -9.78 -50.01
CA TYR A 2 -13.27 -9.95 -49.27
C TYR A 2 -13.48 -11.02 -48.20
N ARG A 3 -12.59 -12.03 -48.22
CA ARG A 3 -12.63 -13.26 -47.42
C ARG A 3 -12.14 -12.98 -45.98
N TYR A 4 -12.93 -13.36 -44.99
CA TYR A 4 -12.52 -13.53 -43.63
C TYR A 4 -11.58 -14.74 -43.46
N ARG A 5 -10.43 -14.53 -42.88
CA ARG A 5 -9.50 -15.59 -42.46
C ARG A 5 -9.57 -15.72 -40.92
N ALA A 6 -10.12 -16.82 -40.47
CA ALA A 6 -10.17 -17.19 -39.07
C ALA A 6 -8.77 -17.55 -38.56
N TYR A 7 -8.33 -16.96 -37.47
CA TYR A 7 -7.18 -17.41 -36.70
C TYR A 7 -7.63 -18.24 -35.51
N ARG A 8 -7.09 -19.45 -35.44
CA ARG A 8 -7.30 -20.47 -34.41
C ARG A 8 -6.61 -20.02 -33.12
N THR A 9 -7.33 -19.89 -32.04
CA THR A 9 -6.83 -19.70 -30.67
C THR A 9 -6.26 -21.02 -30.17
N GLN A 10 -4.96 -21.04 -29.83
CA GLN A 10 -4.33 -22.08 -29.03
C GLN A 10 -4.50 -21.73 -27.55
N ALA A 11 -5.16 -22.64 -26.84
CA ALA A 11 -5.30 -22.57 -25.39
C ALA A 11 -3.96 -22.90 -24.71
N TYR A 12 -3.43 -21.98 -23.91
CA TYR A 12 -2.35 -22.28 -22.96
C TYR A 12 -2.97 -22.79 -21.68
N GLN A 13 -2.67 -24.05 -21.35
CA GLN A 13 -2.92 -24.64 -20.04
C GLN A 13 -1.94 -24.05 -19.03
N THR A 14 -2.45 -23.30 -18.08
CA THR A 14 -1.71 -22.88 -16.89
C THR A 14 -1.85 -23.96 -15.82
N ASN A 15 -0.72 -24.59 -15.45
CA ASN A 15 -0.62 -25.48 -14.32
C ASN A 15 -0.76 -24.67 -13.01
N ALA A 16 -1.87 -24.85 -12.32
CA ALA A 16 -2.07 -24.34 -10.98
C ALA A 16 -1.36 -25.24 -9.96
N PHE A 17 -0.45 -24.70 -9.17
CA PHE A 17 0.11 -25.36 -8.00
C PHE A 17 -0.87 -25.24 -6.82
N PRO A 18 -1.12 -26.33 -6.07
CA PRO A 18 -2.00 -26.29 -4.93
C PRO A 18 -1.30 -25.67 -3.71
N VAL A 19 -1.86 -24.58 -3.20
CA VAL A 19 -1.50 -24.01 -1.90
C VAL A 19 -2.08 -24.90 -0.80
N LYS A 20 -1.22 -25.55 -0.02
CA LYS A 20 -1.62 -26.27 1.19
C LYS A 20 -1.90 -25.27 2.31
N VAL A 21 -3.16 -25.13 2.65
CA VAL A 21 -3.61 -24.44 3.86
C VAL A 21 -3.41 -25.37 5.05
N TRP A 22 -2.60 -24.96 6.02
CA TRP A 22 -2.48 -25.66 7.31
C TRP A 22 -3.54 -25.11 8.26
N HIS A 23 -4.50 -25.97 8.60
CA HIS A 23 -5.42 -25.72 9.71
C HIS A 23 -4.78 -26.20 11.01
N PHE A 24 -4.52 -25.29 11.94
CA PHE A 24 -4.24 -25.63 13.33
C PHE A 24 -5.56 -25.82 14.05
N GLY A 25 -5.92 -27.07 14.28
CA GLY A 25 -7.03 -27.45 15.13
C GLY A 25 -6.61 -27.41 16.59
N VAL A 26 -7.37 -26.66 17.38
CA VAL A 26 -7.31 -26.66 18.85
C VAL A 26 -7.96 -27.95 19.34
N TYR A 27 -7.19 -28.85 19.94
CA TYR A 27 -7.71 -29.97 20.73
C TYR A 27 -7.56 -29.65 22.21
N GLN A 28 -8.69 -29.53 22.88
CA GLN A 28 -8.80 -29.42 24.33
C GLN A 28 -8.52 -30.77 25.01
N ASN A 29 -7.66 -30.71 26.06
CA ASN A 29 -7.40 -31.77 27.01
C ASN A 29 -8.62 -32.10 27.87
N LYS A 30 -9.05 -33.34 27.80
CA LYS A 30 -9.70 -34.04 28.91
C LYS A 30 -9.25 -35.49 28.89
N LEU A 31 -8.68 -35.94 29.98
CA LEU A 31 -8.53 -37.29 30.51
C LEU A 31 -7.11 -37.52 30.99
N TYR A 32 -6.94 -37.41 32.33
CA TYR A 32 -6.09 -38.26 33.16
C TYR A 32 -6.39 -37.95 34.63
N ARG A 33 -7.45 -38.57 35.11
CA ARG A 33 -7.57 -38.96 36.50
C ARG A 33 -7.75 -40.48 36.49
N LEU A 34 -6.76 -41.19 37.03
CA LEU A 34 -6.79 -42.45 37.76
C LEU A 34 -5.46 -43.16 37.59
N ALA A 35 -4.63 -43.11 38.61
CA ALA A 35 -3.83 -44.22 39.11
C ALA A 35 -2.90 -43.68 40.23
N ALA A 36 -3.47 -43.51 41.40
CA ALA A 36 -2.69 -43.51 42.61
C ALA A 36 -2.94 -44.87 43.29
N TYR A 37 -1.95 -45.36 43.96
CA TYR A 37 -1.83 -46.58 44.76
C TYR A 37 -1.07 -47.73 44.07
N ILE A 38 0.13 -47.92 44.58
CA ILE A 38 0.73 -49.13 45.14
C ILE A 38 2.26 -49.03 45.05
N PHE A 39 2.89 -49.20 46.22
CA PHE A 39 4.31 -49.46 46.54
C PHE A 39 5.20 -48.28 47.06
N ALA A 40 5.15 -48.15 48.36
CA ALA A 40 6.34 -47.85 49.18
C ALA A 40 6.65 -49.15 49.97
N PRO A 41 7.82 -49.39 50.62
CA PRO A 41 9.02 -48.56 50.75
C PRO A 41 10.35 -49.36 50.57
N ILE A 42 11.44 -48.72 50.17
CA ILE A 42 12.76 -49.12 50.67
C ILE A 42 13.53 -47.82 50.97
N ARG A 43 13.75 -47.67 52.24
CA ARG A 43 14.57 -46.61 52.86
C ARG A 43 16.06 -46.99 52.84
N VAL A 44 16.87 -45.94 52.78
CA VAL A 44 18.19 -45.76 53.41
C VAL A 44 19.41 -46.25 52.65
N PHE A 45 20.33 -45.33 52.54
CA PHE A 45 21.69 -45.35 52.01
C PHE A 45 21.89 -44.88 50.58
N VAL A 46 21.94 -43.59 50.35
CA VAL A 46 22.98 -42.89 49.57
C VAL A 46 22.83 -41.38 49.85
N CYS A 47 23.05 -40.95 51.05
CA CYS A 47 23.34 -39.56 51.38
C CYS A 47 24.81 -39.47 51.76
N PHE A 48 25.72 -39.33 50.83
CA PHE A 48 27.08 -38.83 51.13
C PHE A 48 28.04 -38.80 49.91
N ILE A 49 27.61 -38.55 48.69
CA ILE A 49 28.55 -38.20 47.59
C ILE A 49 27.82 -37.29 46.57
N ILE A 50 27.22 -36.19 46.98
CA ILE A 50 26.82 -35.09 46.05
C ILE A 50 27.06 -33.77 46.82
N TRP A 51 28.28 -33.52 47.23
CA TRP A 51 28.61 -32.20 47.78
C TRP A 51 29.99 -31.70 47.33
N LEU A 52 30.36 -31.96 46.04
CA LEU A 52 31.59 -31.41 45.44
C LEU A 52 31.54 -31.33 43.92
N SER A 53 30.43 -30.92 43.35
CA SER A 53 30.39 -30.48 41.94
C SER A 53 29.35 -29.35 41.73
N ALA A 54 29.26 -28.44 42.69
CA ALA A 54 28.57 -27.18 42.56
C ALA A 54 29.60 -26.08 42.24
N CYS A 55 30.30 -26.20 41.08
CA CYS A 55 31.07 -25.08 40.55
C CYS A 55 31.17 -25.25 39.02
N SER A 56 30.53 -24.36 38.34
CA SER A 56 30.50 -24.03 36.92
C SER A 56 29.26 -24.49 36.13
N LEU A 57 28.09 -24.02 36.55
CA LEU A 57 27.12 -23.62 35.57
C LEU A 57 27.71 -22.37 34.87
N PRO A 58 27.95 -22.39 33.57
CA PRO A 58 28.18 -21.13 32.87
C PRO A 58 26.96 -20.26 33.17
N ALA A 59 27.19 -19.10 33.75
CA ALA A 59 26.18 -18.05 33.80
C ALA A 59 25.67 -17.95 32.36
N MET A 60 24.45 -18.41 32.09
CA MET A 60 23.74 -17.99 30.91
C MET A 60 23.77 -16.47 30.99
N ALA A 61 24.67 -15.87 30.23
CA ALA A 61 24.69 -14.46 30.05
C ALA A 61 23.26 -14.11 29.72
N GLN A 62 22.61 -13.41 30.61
CA GLN A 62 21.36 -12.74 30.40
C GLN A 62 21.65 -11.85 29.18
N GLN A 63 21.23 -12.30 28.00
CA GLN A 63 21.35 -11.55 26.79
C GLN A 63 20.44 -10.36 27.07
N SER A 64 21.05 -9.30 27.62
CA SER A 64 20.41 -8.00 27.68
C SER A 64 19.98 -7.72 26.26
N ASP A 65 18.72 -7.43 26.03
CA ASP A 65 18.21 -6.81 24.82
C ASP A 65 18.91 -5.44 24.68
N GLU A 66 20.20 -5.48 24.40
CA GLU A 66 20.99 -4.31 24.10
C GLU A 66 20.50 -3.81 22.73
N LYS A 67 19.63 -2.82 22.78
CA LYS A 67 19.14 -2.18 21.55
C LYS A 67 20.35 -1.78 20.74
N ILE A 68 20.57 -2.47 19.62
CA ILE A 68 21.67 -2.17 18.71
C ILE A 68 21.67 -0.68 18.36
N SER A 69 22.85 -0.08 18.18
CA SER A 69 22.94 1.31 17.75
C SER A 69 22.51 1.45 16.29
N PHE A 70 22.10 2.65 15.89
CA PHE A 70 21.78 2.91 14.47
C PHE A 70 22.99 2.68 13.54
N SER A 71 24.21 2.96 14.02
CA SER A 71 25.45 2.70 13.29
C SER A 71 25.68 1.20 13.08
N ASP A 72 25.44 0.37 14.09
CA ASP A 72 25.57 -1.08 13.95
C ASP A 72 24.49 -1.65 13.02
N TYR A 73 23.28 -1.10 13.09
CA TYR A 73 22.20 -1.43 12.14
C TYR A 73 22.59 -1.10 10.70
N LEU A 74 23.21 0.06 10.44
CA LEU A 74 23.69 0.41 9.12
C LEU A 74 24.79 -0.54 8.60
N ILE A 75 25.64 -1.07 9.49
CA ILE A 75 26.62 -2.08 9.13
C ILE A 75 25.93 -3.36 8.62
N GLN A 76 24.87 -3.79 9.33
CA GLN A 76 24.08 -4.95 8.91
C GLN A 76 23.38 -4.69 7.56
N LEU A 77 22.73 -3.53 7.39
CA LEU A 77 22.10 -3.15 6.12
C LEU A 77 23.11 -3.10 4.96
N LYS A 78 24.34 -2.61 5.21
CA LYS A 78 25.39 -2.58 4.19
C LYS A 78 25.82 -3.98 3.74
N GLN A 79 25.91 -4.92 4.67
CA GLN A 79 26.22 -6.31 4.36
C GLN A 79 25.11 -6.98 3.56
N GLU A 80 23.85 -6.77 3.96
CA GLU A 80 22.70 -7.30 3.21
C GLU A 80 22.60 -6.71 1.80
N ALA A 81 22.81 -5.42 1.63
CA ALA A 81 22.82 -4.76 0.33
C ALA A 81 23.90 -5.34 -0.59
N ARG A 82 25.10 -5.61 -0.05
CA ARG A 82 26.18 -6.27 -0.79
C ARG A 82 25.78 -7.68 -1.25
N LEU A 83 25.12 -8.45 -0.38
CA LEU A 83 24.64 -9.79 -0.72
C LEU A 83 23.53 -9.77 -1.77
N GLN A 84 22.76 -8.69 -1.86
CA GLN A 84 21.75 -8.46 -2.89
C GLN A 84 22.32 -7.89 -4.19
N GLY A 85 23.66 -7.73 -4.29
CA GLY A 85 24.33 -7.34 -5.52
C GLY A 85 24.44 -5.84 -5.77
N ILE A 86 24.18 -4.99 -4.77
CA ILE A 86 24.43 -3.54 -4.87
C ILE A 86 25.94 -3.32 -5.02
N SER A 87 26.32 -2.47 -5.98
CA SER A 87 27.73 -2.20 -6.28
C SER A 87 28.49 -1.59 -5.10
N GLN A 88 29.77 -1.91 -4.97
CA GLN A 88 30.62 -1.33 -3.93
C GLN A 88 30.67 0.20 -4.04
N THR A 89 30.66 0.73 -5.26
CA THR A 89 30.63 2.18 -5.53
C THR A 89 29.40 2.84 -4.90
N THR A 90 28.22 2.27 -5.14
CA THR A 90 26.97 2.80 -4.55
C THR A 90 26.98 2.69 -3.03
N LEU A 91 27.45 1.57 -2.47
CA LEU A 91 27.56 1.41 -1.02
C LEU A 91 28.49 2.45 -0.39
N ASP A 92 29.63 2.75 -1.02
CA ASP A 92 30.61 3.71 -0.48
C ASP A 92 30.16 5.17 -0.66
N LEU A 93 29.35 5.45 -1.66
CA LEU A 93 28.71 6.75 -1.83
C LEU A 93 27.53 6.97 -0.86
N ALA A 94 26.67 5.98 -0.68
CA ALA A 94 25.43 6.14 0.06
C ALA A 94 25.61 6.11 1.58
N PHE A 95 26.26 5.04 2.12
CA PHE A 95 26.25 4.77 3.54
C PHE A 95 26.85 5.86 4.44
N PRO A 96 27.92 6.58 4.05
CA PRO A 96 28.46 7.71 4.86
C PRO A 96 27.50 8.89 4.99
N GLN A 97 26.51 9.02 4.10
CA GLN A 97 25.55 10.12 4.09
C GLN A 97 24.25 9.80 4.85
N ILE A 98 23.98 8.51 5.16
CA ILE A 98 22.76 8.09 5.85
C ILE A 98 22.77 8.57 7.30
N LYS A 99 21.72 9.32 7.68
CA LYS A 99 21.54 9.86 9.03
C LYS A 99 20.22 9.37 9.63
N LEU A 100 20.20 9.22 10.96
CA LEU A 100 18.97 8.89 11.68
C LEU A 100 17.97 10.05 11.60
N PHE A 101 16.85 9.83 10.95
CA PHE A 101 15.78 10.81 10.77
C PHE A 101 14.70 10.63 11.85
N LYS A 102 14.95 11.18 13.04
CA LYS A 102 14.08 11.05 14.22
C LYS A 102 12.64 11.52 13.99
N LYS A 103 12.45 12.58 13.16
CA LYS A 103 11.12 13.13 12.84
C LYS A 103 10.25 12.13 12.09
N ALA A 104 10.80 11.36 11.14
CA ALA A 104 10.03 10.32 10.42
C ALA A 104 9.46 9.29 11.40
N ARG A 105 10.28 8.79 12.32
CA ARG A 105 9.86 7.83 13.35
C ARG A 105 8.77 8.39 14.28
N ALA A 106 8.93 9.63 14.72
CA ALA A 106 7.92 10.29 15.56
C ALA A 106 6.59 10.49 14.82
N THR A 107 6.62 10.83 13.54
CA THR A 107 5.42 11.01 12.72
C THR A 107 4.72 9.67 12.45
N ASP A 108 5.48 8.61 12.19
CA ASP A 108 4.93 7.26 11.96
C ASP A 108 4.19 6.73 13.20
N SER A 109 4.73 6.97 14.40
CA SER A 109 4.10 6.57 15.68
C SER A 109 2.90 7.45 16.09
N LEU A 110 2.77 8.66 15.52
CA LEU A 110 1.71 9.62 15.85
C LEU A 110 0.52 9.60 14.88
N GLN A 111 0.47 8.66 13.92
CA GLN A 111 -0.68 8.47 13.05
C GLN A 111 -1.87 7.89 13.83
N THR A 112 -2.25 8.60 14.91
CA THR A 112 -3.50 8.37 15.60
C THR A 112 -4.59 9.04 14.76
N GLU A 113 -5.59 8.28 14.38
CA GLU A 113 -6.77 8.76 13.68
C GLU A 113 -7.35 9.98 14.40
N LYS A 114 -7.25 11.15 13.77
CA LYS A 114 -8.10 12.26 14.19
C LYS A 114 -9.53 11.80 13.93
N THR A 115 -10.39 11.92 14.94
CA THR A 115 -11.83 11.63 14.87
C THR A 115 -12.55 12.66 13.98
N HIS A 116 -12.25 12.64 12.69
CA HIS A 116 -12.99 13.38 11.68
C HIS A 116 -14.00 12.44 11.03
N ASN A 117 -15.20 12.93 10.80
CA ASN A 117 -16.10 12.22 9.87
C ASN A 117 -15.67 12.52 8.42
N LEU A 118 -16.17 11.74 7.47
CA LEU A 118 -15.81 11.87 6.07
C LEU A 118 -16.10 13.28 5.50
N ASP A 119 -17.19 13.93 5.93
CA ASP A 119 -17.56 15.26 5.42
C ASP A 119 -16.53 16.33 5.80
N THR A 120 -16.08 16.34 7.06
CA THR A 120 -15.01 17.25 7.50
C THR A 120 -13.68 16.91 6.87
N TYR A 121 -13.38 15.62 6.74
CA TYR A 121 -12.15 15.18 6.07
C TYR A 121 -12.11 15.61 4.60
N LEU A 122 -13.20 15.46 3.86
CA LEU A 122 -13.30 15.91 2.47
C LEU A 122 -13.17 17.42 2.34
N ALA A 123 -13.79 18.20 3.24
CA ALA A 123 -13.65 19.65 3.24
C ALA A 123 -12.20 20.11 3.44
N ASP A 124 -11.45 19.40 4.29
CA ASP A 124 -10.04 19.71 4.57
C ASP A 124 -9.09 19.24 3.46
N THR A 125 -9.34 18.07 2.86
CA THR A 125 -8.42 17.44 1.88
C THR A 125 -8.73 17.82 0.45
N VAL A 126 -9.99 18.20 0.12
CA VAL A 126 -10.45 18.60 -1.22
C VAL A 126 -11.15 19.98 -1.15
N PRO A 127 -10.47 21.03 -0.65
CA PRO A 127 -11.02 22.38 -0.64
C PRO A 127 -11.19 22.92 -2.07
N GLU A 128 -12.02 23.96 -2.25
CA GLU A 128 -12.35 24.52 -3.57
C GLU A 128 -11.11 24.93 -4.37
N TRP A 129 -10.11 25.56 -3.74
CA TRP A 129 -8.87 25.93 -4.43
C TRP A 129 -8.17 24.71 -5.08
N LYS A 130 -8.20 23.55 -4.41
CA LYS A 130 -7.59 22.31 -4.96
C LYS A 130 -8.39 21.81 -6.16
N VAL A 131 -9.70 21.92 -6.12
CA VAL A 131 -10.57 21.55 -7.25
C VAL A 131 -10.31 22.47 -8.44
N ASP A 132 -10.23 23.78 -8.22
CA ASP A 132 -9.98 24.75 -9.28
C ASP A 132 -8.58 24.55 -9.89
N THR A 133 -7.56 24.34 -9.06
CA THR A 133 -6.22 23.99 -9.52
C THR A 133 -6.22 22.70 -10.32
N ALA A 134 -6.91 21.65 -9.85
CA ALA A 134 -7.02 20.39 -10.57
C ALA A 134 -7.63 20.55 -11.96
N ARG A 135 -8.66 21.38 -12.11
CA ARG A 135 -9.30 21.68 -13.41
C ARG A 135 -8.38 22.42 -14.36
N VAL A 136 -7.64 23.41 -13.84
CA VAL A 136 -6.67 24.17 -14.64
C VAL A 136 -5.57 23.22 -15.15
N LEU A 137 -4.97 22.45 -14.26
CA LEU A 137 -3.89 21.51 -14.61
C LEU A 137 -4.39 20.35 -15.48
N PHE A 138 -5.61 19.88 -15.28
CA PHE A 138 -6.22 18.87 -16.16
C PHE A 138 -6.30 19.36 -17.61
N LYS A 139 -6.63 20.64 -17.82
CA LYS A 139 -6.65 21.26 -19.14
C LYS A 139 -5.26 21.55 -19.69
N GLU A 140 -4.34 21.99 -18.82
CA GLU A 140 -2.96 22.31 -19.21
C GLU A 140 -2.22 21.05 -19.71
N TYR A 141 -2.39 19.91 -19.03
CA TYR A 141 -1.77 18.64 -19.38
C TYR A 141 -2.65 17.75 -20.26
N GLU A 142 -3.72 18.27 -20.88
CA GLU A 142 -4.72 17.49 -21.60
C GLU A 142 -4.12 16.56 -22.67
N GLN A 143 -3.17 17.06 -23.46
CA GLN A 143 -2.54 16.27 -24.51
C GLN A 143 -1.74 15.09 -23.94
N GLN A 144 -0.91 15.33 -22.95
CA GLN A 144 -0.07 14.32 -22.28
C GLN A 144 -0.94 13.28 -21.55
N LEU A 145 -1.94 13.76 -20.83
CA LEU A 145 -2.88 12.91 -20.10
C LEU A 145 -3.67 11.99 -21.04
N ASN A 146 -4.10 12.49 -22.22
CA ASN A 146 -4.81 11.69 -23.22
C ASN A 146 -3.89 10.63 -23.85
N ALA A 147 -2.63 10.95 -24.11
CA ALA A 147 -1.64 9.98 -24.60
C ALA A 147 -1.43 8.85 -23.57
N ILE A 148 -1.22 9.19 -22.29
CA ILE A 148 -1.06 8.26 -21.18
C ILE A 148 -2.34 7.42 -20.98
N ALA A 149 -3.52 8.06 -21.03
CA ALA A 149 -4.80 7.36 -20.93
C ALA A 149 -5.00 6.32 -22.03
N SER A 150 -4.59 6.65 -23.26
CA SER A 150 -4.66 5.73 -24.41
C SER A 150 -3.70 4.55 -24.23
N GLN A 151 -2.53 4.77 -23.63
CA GLN A 151 -1.50 3.75 -23.44
C GLN A 151 -1.83 2.78 -22.29
N TYR A 152 -2.31 3.30 -21.18
CA TYR A 152 -2.50 2.53 -19.94
C TYR A 152 -3.96 2.26 -19.59
N ALA A 153 -4.91 2.76 -20.37
CA ALA A 153 -6.35 2.67 -20.14
C ALA A 153 -6.79 3.23 -18.77
N VAL A 154 -6.16 4.32 -18.32
CA VAL A 154 -6.50 5.01 -17.05
C VAL A 154 -7.09 6.37 -17.36
N GLN A 155 -8.29 6.65 -16.83
CA GLN A 155 -8.94 7.95 -17.12
C GLN A 155 -8.12 9.10 -16.51
N PRO A 156 -7.79 10.15 -17.30
CA PRO A 156 -6.93 11.28 -16.90
C PRO A 156 -7.29 11.95 -15.57
N ARG A 157 -8.58 12.09 -15.31
CA ARG A 157 -9.09 12.75 -14.09
C ARG A 157 -8.63 12.09 -12.80
N PHE A 158 -8.41 10.77 -12.81
CA PHE A 158 -7.92 10.05 -11.62
C PHE A 158 -6.44 10.29 -11.39
N LEU A 159 -5.64 10.42 -12.45
CA LEU A 159 -4.22 10.77 -12.35
C LEU A 159 -4.04 12.16 -11.74
N VAL A 160 -4.80 13.15 -12.22
CA VAL A 160 -4.77 14.51 -11.68
C VAL A 160 -5.29 14.57 -10.24
N ALA A 161 -6.37 13.83 -9.94
CA ALA A 161 -6.91 13.76 -8.59
C ALA A 161 -5.92 13.12 -7.60
N LEU A 162 -5.28 12.03 -8.00
CA LEU A 162 -4.25 11.37 -7.20
C LEU A 162 -3.07 12.33 -6.96
N TRP A 163 -2.54 12.94 -8.01
CA TRP A 163 -1.45 13.92 -7.95
C TRP A 163 -1.76 15.07 -6.97
N GLY A 164 -2.98 15.63 -7.05
CA GLY A 164 -3.41 16.68 -6.15
C GLY A 164 -3.53 16.25 -4.68
N LEU A 165 -3.90 14.99 -4.42
CA LEU A 165 -4.06 14.50 -3.05
C LEU A 165 -2.76 14.06 -2.42
N VAL A 166 -1.85 13.44 -3.18
CA VAL A 166 -0.62 12.88 -2.60
C VAL A 166 0.50 13.89 -2.47
N SER A 167 0.54 14.94 -3.32
CA SER A 167 1.66 15.88 -3.34
C SER A 167 1.28 17.35 -3.59
N ASP A 168 -0.01 17.70 -3.50
CA ASP A 168 -0.47 19.05 -3.88
C ASP A 168 0.04 19.48 -5.27
N PHE A 169 -0.17 18.60 -6.26
CA PHE A 169 0.27 18.80 -7.65
C PHE A 169 1.79 18.94 -7.80
N GLY A 170 2.55 18.18 -7.04
CA GLY A 170 4.02 18.16 -7.08
C GLY A 170 4.71 19.10 -6.10
N GLU A 171 4.01 20.10 -5.56
CA GLU A 171 4.56 21.10 -4.63
C GLU A 171 5.02 20.49 -3.29
N ALA A 172 4.44 19.38 -2.88
CA ALA A 172 4.73 18.69 -1.64
C ALA A 172 5.31 17.28 -1.88
N SER A 173 6.18 17.10 -2.86
CA SER A 173 6.81 15.82 -3.20
C SER A 173 7.81 15.32 -2.15
N GLY A 174 8.33 16.21 -1.31
CA GLY A 174 9.27 15.92 -0.22
C GLY A 174 10.72 16.17 -0.57
N ASP A 175 11.53 16.51 0.47
CA ASP A 175 12.93 16.92 0.35
C ASP A 175 13.90 16.04 1.14
N TYR A 176 13.44 14.94 1.71
CA TYR A 176 14.28 14.10 2.57
C TYR A 176 14.98 13.00 1.75
N PRO A 177 16.29 12.76 1.97
CA PRO A 177 16.96 11.63 1.32
C PRO A 177 16.27 10.30 1.68
N VAL A 178 15.75 9.60 0.68
CA VAL A 178 14.93 8.37 0.87
C VAL A 178 15.69 7.31 1.67
N LEU A 179 16.99 7.14 1.44
CA LEU A 179 17.80 6.18 2.17
C LEU A 179 17.87 6.47 3.67
N SER A 180 17.97 7.77 4.05
CA SER A 180 17.93 8.15 5.47
C SER A 180 16.55 7.92 6.10
N VAL A 181 15.49 8.20 5.36
CA VAL A 181 14.10 8.00 5.81
C VAL A 181 13.82 6.50 6.00
N THR A 182 14.03 5.70 4.96
CA THR A 182 13.70 4.26 4.99
C THR A 182 14.55 3.49 5.99
N ALA A 183 15.87 3.77 6.10
CA ALA A 183 16.73 3.19 7.13
C ALA A 183 16.25 3.56 8.55
N SER A 184 15.80 4.81 8.76
CA SER A 184 15.31 5.27 10.07
C SER A 184 13.98 4.64 10.46
N LEU A 185 13.07 4.45 9.50
CA LEU A 185 11.78 3.81 9.72
C LEU A 185 11.92 2.28 9.91
N ALA A 186 12.92 1.67 9.26
CA ALA A 186 13.26 0.28 9.49
C ALA A 186 13.86 0.05 10.88
N PHE A 187 14.70 0.98 11.37
CA PHE A 187 15.44 0.82 12.61
C PHE A 187 14.53 0.70 13.86
N GLY A 188 14.24 -0.52 14.29
CA GLY A 188 13.42 -0.83 15.46
C GLY A 188 11.99 -0.31 15.38
N GLY A 189 11.45 -0.14 14.16
CA GLY A 189 10.06 0.22 13.90
C GLY A 189 9.17 -1.01 13.80
N GLU A 190 7.87 -0.83 14.01
CA GLU A 190 6.86 -1.93 13.86
C GLU A 190 6.83 -2.50 12.45
N ARG A 191 7.20 -1.69 11.45
CA ARG A 191 7.23 -2.05 10.02
C ARG A 191 8.66 -2.26 9.51
N GLU A 192 9.58 -2.75 10.32
CA GLU A 192 10.99 -2.93 9.98
C GLU A 192 11.19 -3.66 8.64
N THR A 193 10.57 -4.82 8.49
CA THR A 193 10.71 -5.65 7.27
C THR A 193 10.26 -4.90 6.01
N PHE A 194 9.16 -4.14 6.10
CA PHE A 194 8.67 -3.33 4.99
C PHE A 194 9.70 -2.24 4.62
N PHE A 195 10.11 -1.41 5.57
CA PHE A 195 11.03 -0.32 5.27
C PHE A 195 12.44 -0.78 4.92
N LYS A 196 12.87 -1.95 5.40
CA LYS A 196 14.13 -2.56 4.94
C LYS A 196 14.06 -2.92 3.46
N LYS A 197 12.92 -3.47 2.99
CA LYS A 197 12.71 -3.75 1.57
C LYS A 197 12.73 -2.45 0.74
N GLU A 198 12.08 -1.39 1.22
CA GLU A 198 12.09 -0.10 0.56
C GLU A 198 13.49 0.54 0.54
N PHE A 199 14.27 0.38 1.60
CA PHE A 199 15.67 0.82 1.66
C PHE A 199 16.54 0.11 0.60
N MET A 200 16.41 -1.21 0.47
CA MET A 200 17.14 -1.98 -0.55
C MET A 200 16.72 -1.59 -1.97
N ALA A 201 15.44 -1.35 -2.18
CA ALA A 201 14.93 -0.82 -3.44
C ALA A 201 15.52 0.57 -3.77
N ALA A 202 15.57 1.47 -2.79
CA ALA A 202 16.16 2.79 -2.98
C ALA A 202 17.67 2.74 -3.32
N LEU A 203 18.42 1.83 -2.70
CA LEU A 203 19.81 1.56 -3.09
C LEU A 203 19.91 1.03 -4.52
N SER A 204 18.99 0.14 -4.93
CA SER A 204 18.96 -0.39 -6.29
C SER A 204 18.64 0.68 -7.34
N ILE A 205 17.77 1.65 -7.02
CA ILE A 205 17.49 2.81 -7.88
C ILE A 205 18.77 3.63 -8.05
N MET A 206 19.44 3.98 -6.95
CA MET A 206 20.69 4.73 -6.98
C MET A 206 21.76 4.03 -7.83
N ASP A 207 21.84 2.69 -7.74
CA ASP A 207 22.83 1.87 -8.44
C ASP A 207 22.55 1.75 -9.94
N LYS A 208 21.28 1.54 -10.33
CA LYS A 208 20.88 1.25 -11.72
C LYS A 208 20.57 2.47 -12.54
N ASP A 209 19.85 3.44 -11.94
CA ASP A 209 19.40 4.63 -12.63
C ASP A 209 20.39 5.82 -12.43
N HIS A 210 21.47 5.57 -11.68
CA HIS A 210 22.56 6.55 -11.41
C HIS A 210 22.06 7.86 -10.80
N ILE A 211 20.98 7.79 -10.00
CA ILE A 211 20.44 8.94 -9.28
C ILE A 211 21.28 9.20 -8.03
N GLY A 212 21.70 10.44 -7.83
CA GLY A 212 22.53 10.85 -6.68
C GLY A 212 21.78 10.70 -5.35
N PHE A 213 22.54 10.49 -4.25
CA PHE A 213 21.96 10.37 -2.91
C PHE A 213 21.06 11.57 -2.53
N GLN A 214 21.46 12.78 -2.91
CA GLN A 214 20.73 14.02 -2.60
C GLN A 214 19.56 14.27 -3.53
N ASP A 215 19.52 13.63 -4.70
CA ASP A 215 18.47 13.77 -5.71
C ASP A 215 17.36 12.72 -5.51
N LEU A 216 17.71 11.59 -4.88
CA LEU A 216 16.76 10.55 -4.52
C LEU A 216 15.95 10.95 -3.27
N LYS A 217 14.97 11.84 -3.48
CA LYS A 217 14.18 12.49 -2.43
C LYS A 217 12.86 11.81 -2.19
N SER A 218 12.37 11.92 -0.97
CA SER A 218 11.07 11.39 -0.53
C SER A 218 10.42 12.28 0.53
N ARG A 219 9.16 12.00 0.83
CA ARG A 219 8.51 12.50 2.04
C ARG A 219 9.01 11.72 3.27
N TRP A 220 8.51 12.11 4.44
CA TRP A 220 8.87 11.50 5.73
C TRP A 220 8.54 10.00 5.81
N ASN A 221 7.64 9.49 5.00
CA ASN A 221 7.21 8.08 4.92
C ASN A 221 7.98 7.26 3.86
N GLY A 222 8.91 7.86 3.14
CA GLY A 222 9.71 7.21 2.10
C GLY A 222 9.09 7.21 0.70
N ALA A 223 7.89 7.75 0.52
CA ALA A 223 7.26 7.88 -0.79
C ALA A 223 7.90 9.00 -1.61
N MET A 224 8.13 8.76 -2.90
CA MET A 224 8.98 9.55 -3.78
C MET A 224 8.22 10.25 -4.90
N GLY A 225 8.70 11.41 -5.30
CA GLY A 225 8.27 12.14 -6.49
C GLY A 225 6.85 12.68 -6.42
N GLN A 226 6.37 13.17 -7.55
CA GLN A 226 5.10 13.89 -7.66
C GLN A 226 3.88 12.98 -7.41
N THR A 227 3.94 11.71 -7.74
CA THR A 227 2.86 10.73 -7.50
C THR A 227 3.12 9.81 -6.31
N GLN A 228 4.14 10.11 -5.50
CA GLN A 228 4.42 9.47 -4.22
C GLN A 228 4.53 7.94 -4.30
N LEU A 229 5.35 7.45 -5.22
CA LEU A 229 5.64 6.01 -5.34
C LEU A 229 6.63 5.56 -4.26
N MET A 230 6.41 4.40 -3.68
CA MET A 230 7.42 3.75 -2.86
C MET A 230 8.62 3.30 -3.73
N PRO A 231 9.84 3.18 -3.18
CA PRO A 231 11.00 2.72 -3.95
C PRO A 231 10.76 1.40 -4.70
N THR A 232 10.08 0.45 -4.09
CA THR A 232 9.72 -0.81 -4.76
C THR A 232 8.75 -0.61 -5.92
N ASP A 233 7.80 0.31 -5.81
CA ASP A 233 6.87 0.64 -6.88
C ASP A 233 7.59 1.35 -8.03
N TYR A 234 8.50 2.27 -7.73
CA TYR A 234 9.31 2.93 -8.76
C TYR A 234 10.13 1.92 -9.56
N LEU A 235 10.81 0.96 -8.91
CA LEU A 235 11.57 -0.08 -9.60
C LEU A 235 10.70 -0.96 -10.50
N ALA A 236 9.49 -1.27 -10.07
CA ALA A 236 8.59 -2.16 -10.79
C ALA A 236 7.78 -1.43 -11.88
N TYR A 237 7.40 -0.19 -11.65
CA TYR A 237 6.39 0.51 -12.43
C TYR A 237 6.82 1.89 -12.96
N GLY A 238 8.00 2.39 -12.59
CA GLY A 238 8.53 3.65 -13.12
C GLY A 238 8.61 3.64 -14.65
N GLN A 239 8.10 4.69 -15.29
CA GLN A 239 8.04 4.85 -16.75
C GLN A 239 8.72 6.14 -17.18
N ASP A 240 9.31 6.11 -18.36
CA ASP A 240 9.74 7.27 -19.13
C ASP A 240 8.53 7.71 -19.97
N GLY A 241 7.85 8.75 -19.52
CA GLY A 241 6.57 9.19 -20.09
C GLY A 241 6.71 10.13 -21.28
N ASP A 242 7.85 10.81 -21.43
CA ASP A 242 8.14 11.72 -22.55
C ASP A 242 9.14 11.17 -23.56
N GLY A 243 9.78 10.02 -23.25
CA GLY A 243 10.70 9.33 -24.16
C GLY A 243 12.11 9.91 -24.18
N ASP A 244 12.56 10.63 -23.12
CA ASP A 244 13.88 11.22 -23.00
C ASP A 244 14.97 10.20 -22.55
N GLY A 245 14.58 9.00 -22.23
CA GLY A 245 15.44 7.89 -21.76
C GLY A 245 15.65 7.87 -20.25
N LYS A 246 14.94 8.67 -19.48
CA LYS A 246 15.00 8.74 -18.02
C LYS A 246 13.63 8.46 -17.41
N LYS A 247 13.59 8.27 -16.09
CA LYS A 247 12.36 8.09 -15.32
C LYS A 247 12.35 9.10 -14.17
N ASP A 248 12.20 10.38 -14.50
CA ASP A 248 12.25 11.47 -13.53
C ASP A 248 10.86 11.78 -12.94
N ILE A 249 10.43 10.98 -11.98
CA ILE A 249 9.14 11.18 -11.29
C ILE A 249 9.15 12.43 -10.38
N TRP A 250 10.29 13.08 -10.16
CA TRP A 250 10.43 14.26 -9.28
C TRP A 250 10.17 15.56 -10.02
N HIS A 251 10.74 15.72 -11.24
CA HIS A 251 10.73 16.98 -11.99
C HIS A 251 9.96 16.88 -13.31
N ASN A 252 9.72 15.66 -13.81
CA ASN A 252 8.97 15.42 -15.03
C ASN A 252 7.56 14.89 -14.72
N THR A 253 6.55 15.74 -14.96
CA THR A 253 5.14 15.39 -14.68
C THR A 253 4.63 14.27 -15.60
N GLN A 254 5.17 14.14 -16.83
CA GLN A 254 4.76 13.06 -17.75
C GLN A 254 5.26 11.71 -17.24
N ASP A 255 6.49 11.63 -16.72
CA ASP A 255 7.03 10.41 -16.11
C ASP A 255 6.25 10.03 -14.86
N ALA A 256 5.91 11.02 -14.04
CA ALA A 256 5.11 10.81 -12.83
C ALA A 256 3.70 10.28 -13.17
N PHE A 257 3.03 10.84 -14.18
CA PHE A 257 1.72 10.37 -14.63
C PHE A 257 1.80 8.99 -15.29
N ALA A 258 2.77 8.75 -16.17
CA ALA A 258 2.96 7.46 -16.85
C ALA A 258 3.24 6.35 -15.83
N SER A 259 4.10 6.62 -14.85
CA SER A 259 4.41 5.68 -13.76
C SER A 259 3.19 5.35 -12.90
N ALA A 260 2.42 6.35 -12.49
CA ALA A 260 1.19 6.14 -11.72
C ALA A 260 0.12 5.41 -12.55
N ALA A 261 -0.03 5.74 -13.84
CA ALA A 261 -0.97 5.07 -14.73
C ALA A 261 -0.60 3.61 -14.96
N TYR A 262 0.69 3.32 -15.17
CA TYR A 262 1.15 1.94 -15.33
C TYR A 262 0.95 1.14 -14.04
N LEU A 263 1.24 1.71 -12.88
CA LEU A 263 0.95 1.06 -11.60
C LEU A 263 -0.54 0.76 -11.46
N LEU A 264 -1.44 1.71 -11.73
CA LEU A 264 -2.89 1.48 -11.68
C LEU A 264 -3.32 0.36 -12.64
N GLN A 265 -2.78 0.33 -13.86
CA GLN A 265 -3.03 -0.73 -14.84
C GLN A 265 -2.61 -2.10 -14.29
N GLN A 266 -1.42 -2.21 -13.70
CA GLN A 266 -0.92 -3.46 -13.11
C GLN A 266 -1.71 -3.90 -11.86
N LEU A 267 -2.36 -2.96 -11.17
CA LEU A 267 -3.29 -3.24 -10.07
C LEU A 267 -4.70 -3.62 -10.55
N GLY A 268 -4.91 -3.77 -11.86
CA GLY A 268 -6.17 -4.20 -12.46
C GLY A 268 -7.16 -3.06 -12.72
N TRP A 269 -6.67 -1.84 -12.93
CA TRP A 269 -7.53 -0.74 -13.35
C TRP A 269 -8.24 -1.04 -14.67
N ASN A 270 -9.55 -0.84 -14.70
CA ASN A 270 -10.38 -0.96 -15.90
C ASN A 270 -10.79 0.43 -16.38
N GLY A 271 -10.34 0.80 -17.61
CA GLY A 271 -10.64 2.10 -18.23
C GLY A 271 -12.13 2.34 -18.49
N ASP A 272 -12.92 1.29 -18.65
CA ASP A 272 -14.36 1.37 -18.93
C ASP A 272 -15.21 1.52 -17.66
N ASP A 273 -14.61 1.35 -16.50
CA ASP A 273 -15.28 1.44 -15.21
C ASP A 273 -14.90 2.72 -14.45
N THR A 274 -15.82 3.17 -13.59
CA THR A 274 -15.52 4.20 -12.60
C THR A 274 -15.06 3.55 -11.28
N TRP A 275 -14.81 4.35 -10.26
CA TRP A 275 -14.41 3.92 -8.92
C TRP A 275 -15.56 3.30 -8.10
N GLY A 276 -16.81 3.75 -8.32
CA GLY A 276 -17.97 3.41 -7.53
C GLY A 276 -19.04 4.50 -7.57
N ARG A 277 -19.88 4.52 -6.55
CA ARG A 277 -20.94 5.54 -6.37
C ARG A 277 -21.48 5.60 -4.96
N GLN A 278 -21.97 6.76 -4.56
CA GLN A 278 -22.79 6.90 -3.35
C GLN A 278 -24.14 6.22 -3.53
N VAL A 279 -24.62 5.56 -2.47
CA VAL A 279 -25.86 4.77 -2.49
C VAL A 279 -26.73 5.02 -1.26
N GLN A 280 -28.02 4.70 -1.41
CA GLN A 280 -28.97 4.53 -0.33
C GLN A 280 -29.03 3.06 0.06
N VAL A 281 -28.98 2.80 1.36
CA VAL A 281 -28.98 1.45 1.94
C VAL A 281 -30.20 1.32 2.83
N PRO A 282 -31.08 0.32 2.63
CA PRO A 282 -32.24 0.14 3.47
C PRO A 282 -31.85 -0.25 4.89
N ALA A 283 -32.64 0.19 5.88
CA ALA A 283 -32.39 -0.11 7.29
C ALA A 283 -32.44 -1.62 7.63
N THR A 284 -33.07 -2.41 6.75
CA THR A 284 -33.18 -3.88 6.87
C THR A 284 -31.98 -4.64 6.34
N LEU A 285 -31.00 -3.97 5.72
CA LEU A 285 -29.82 -4.65 5.18
C LEU A 285 -28.99 -5.27 6.31
N ASP A 286 -28.59 -6.52 6.13
CA ASP A 286 -27.60 -7.14 6.99
C ASP A 286 -26.23 -6.45 6.78
N LEU A 287 -25.77 -5.73 7.80
CA LEU A 287 -24.50 -5.00 7.75
C LEU A 287 -23.27 -5.93 7.71
N ALA A 288 -23.44 -7.22 8.01
CA ALA A 288 -22.40 -8.21 7.80
C ALA A 288 -21.99 -8.35 6.32
N LEU A 289 -22.79 -7.86 5.39
CA LEU A 289 -22.49 -7.82 3.96
C LEU A 289 -21.57 -6.66 3.56
N ALA A 290 -21.36 -5.67 4.44
CA ALA A 290 -20.44 -4.58 4.18
C ALA A 290 -18.96 -5.01 4.35
N GLY A 291 -18.08 -4.42 3.57
CA GLY A 291 -16.63 -4.65 3.58
C GLY A 291 -16.06 -4.79 2.16
N LEU A 292 -14.83 -4.35 1.98
CA LEU A 292 -14.14 -4.45 0.69
C LEU A 292 -13.95 -5.90 0.22
N ASP A 293 -13.84 -6.83 1.13
CA ASP A 293 -13.65 -8.27 0.90
C ASP A 293 -14.94 -9.02 0.55
N LYS A 294 -16.08 -8.33 0.48
CA LYS A 294 -17.41 -8.92 0.25
C LYS A 294 -18.10 -8.38 -1.01
N PRO A 295 -17.48 -8.52 -2.19
CA PRO A 295 -18.08 -8.04 -3.42
C PRO A 295 -19.32 -8.87 -3.82
N GLN A 296 -20.34 -8.20 -4.32
CA GLN A 296 -21.52 -8.80 -4.93
C GLN A 296 -21.86 -8.08 -6.25
N SER A 297 -22.61 -8.73 -7.15
CA SER A 297 -23.07 -8.08 -8.37
C SER A 297 -24.02 -6.92 -8.06
N LEU A 298 -24.08 -5.93 -8.98
CA LEU A 298 -25.00 -4.81 -8.83
C LEU A 298 -26.48 -5.29 -8.77
N ALA A 299 -26.83 -6.36 -9.48
CA ALA A 299 -28.17 -6.96 -9.42
C ALA A 299 -28.48 -7.53 -8.04
N GLN A 300 -27.52 -8.21 -7.38
CA GLN A 300 -27.70 -8.69 -6.01
C GLN A 300 -27.90 -7.54 -5.02
N TRP A 301 -27.07 -6.48 -5.11
CA TRP A 301 -27.22 -5.29 -4.29
C TRP A 301 -28.59 -4.62 -4.50
N GLN A 302 -29.07 -4.54 -5.75
CA GLN A 302 -30.38 -4.00 -6.06
C GLN A 302 -31.52 -4.83 -5.48
N THR A 303 -31.43 -6.14 -5.54
CA THR A 303 -32.38 -7.08 -4.93
C THR A 303 -32.43 -6.92 -3.41
N LEU A 304 -31.30 -6.62 -2.77
CA LEU A 304 -31.21 -6.31 -1.33
C LEU A 304 -31.74 -4.89 -0.99
N GLY A 305 -32.24 -4.16 -1.96
CA GLY A 305 -32.86 -2.86 -1.76
C GLY A 305 -31.91 -1.66 -1.85
N ILE A 306 -30.64 -1.87 -2.21
CA ILE A 306 -29.73 -0.76 -2.44
C ILE A 306 -30.12 0.00 -3.72
N ARG A 307 -30.05 1.32 -3.67
CA ARG A 307 -30.38 2.24 -4.78
C ARG A 307 -29.27 3.29 -4.93
N LYS A 308 -29.20 3.94 -6.09
CA LYS A 308 -28.40 5.15 -6.23
C LYS A 308 -28.81 6.20 -5.21
N PHE A 309 -27.96 7.20 -4.99
CA PHE A 309 -28.24 8.27 -4.02
C PHE A 309 -29.54 9.02 -4.33
N ASP A 310 -29.93 9.14 -5.60
CA ASP A 310 -31.18 9.73 -6.09
C ASP A 310 -32.39 8.78 -6.05
N HIS A 311 -32.26 7.65 -5.36
CA HIS A 311 -33.26 6.56 -5.24
C HIS A 311 -33.59 5.82 -6.52
N THR A 312 -32.92 6.10 -7.65
CA THR A 312 -33.11 5.32 -8.88
C THR A 312 -32.34 3.99 -8.83
N ASP A 313 -32.65 3.09 -9.76
CA ASP A 313 -32.04 1.78 -9.84
C ASP A 313 -30.54 1.85 -10.11
N LEU A 314 -29.80 0.86 -9.59
CA LEU A 314 -28.40 0.65 -9.93
C LEU A 314 -28.25 0.36 -11.43
N PRO A 315 -27.07 0.60 -12.04
CA PRO A 315 -26.86 0.27 -13.45
C PRO A 315 -27.02 -1.22 -13.72
N SER A 316 -27.63 -1.56 -14.87
CA SER A 316 -27.66 -2.91 -15.39
C SER A 316 -26.31 -3.28 -16.03
N ARG A 317 -25.34 -3.67 -15.18
CA ARG A 317 -24.00 -4.11 -15.56
C ARG A 317 -23.72 -5.42 -14.85
N GLU A 318 -23.71 -6.52 -15.58
CA GLU A 318 -23.49 -7.88 -15.05
C GLU A 318 -22.00 -8.16 -14.77
N ASP A 319 -21.14 -7.45 -15.44
CA ASP A 319 -19.68 -7.53 -15.37
C ASP A 319 -19.08 -6.82 -14.14
N ILE A 320 -19.88 -5.99 -13.43
CA ILE A 320 -19.41 -5.23 -12.26
C ILE A 320 -19.78 -5.93 -10.95
N ASN A 321 -18.75 -6.28 -10.18
CA ASN A 321 -18.89 -6.60 -8.78
C ASN A 321 -18.52 -5.37 -7.93
N ALA A 322 -19.35 -5.10 -6.92
CA ALA A 322 -19.20 -3.96 -6.03
C ALA A 322 -19.14 -4.39 -4.57
N SER A 323 -18.38 -3.68 -3.77
CA SER A 323 -18.35 -3.84 -2.31
C SER A 323 -19.02 -2.65 -1.64
N LEU A 324 -19.83 -2.91 -0.63
CA LEU A 324 -20.45 -1.85 0.19
C LEU A 324 -19.45 -1.39 1.24
N ILE A 325 -19.12 -0.09 1.25
CA ILE A 325 -18.33 0.54 2.30
C ILE A 325 -19.13 1.62 3.03
N MET A 326 -18.84 1.78 4.31
CA MET A 326 -19.49 2.72 5.21
C MET A 326 -18.42 3.38 6.10
N PRO A 327 -17.67 4.39 5.60
CA PRO A 327 -16.52 4.97 6.30
C PRO A 327 -16.83 5.48 7.70
N ASP A 328 -18.03 6.10 7.88
CA ASP A 328 -18.52 6.62 9.17
C ASP A 328 -19.63 5.71 9.76
N GLY A 329 -19.65 4.45 9.35
CA GLY A 329 -20.66 3.49 9.83
C GLY A 329 -22.08 3.79 9.31
N VAL A 330 -23.08 3.38 10.09
CA VAL A 330 -24.49 3.36 9.66
C VAL A 330 -25.10 4.76 9.47
N THR A 331 -24.60 5.75 10.16
CA THR A 331 -25.11 7.14 10.13
C THR A 331 -24.46 7.97 9.03
N GLY A 332 -23.29 7.55 8.53
CA GLY A 332 -22.53 8.27 7.51
C GLY A 332 -22.98 7.96 6.08
N ARG A 333 -22.22 8.51 5.13
CA ARG A 333 -22.37 8.21 3.71
C ARG A 333 -22.01 6.77 3.42
N LYS A 334 -22.67 6.18 2.43
CA LYS A 334 -22.48 4.79 2.02
C LYS A 334 -22.17 4.72 0.54
N TYR A 335 -21.30 3.79 0.15
CA TYR A 335 -20.84 3.69 -1.23
C TYR A 335 -20.78 2.23 -1.67
N LEU A 336 -21.17 1.99 -2.92
CA LEU A 336 -20.77 0.79 -3.64
C LEU A 336 -19.50 1.12 -4.43
N VAL A 337 -18.40 0.45 -4.09
CA VAL A 337 -17.09 0.65 -4.73
C VAL A 337 -16.72 -0.52 -5.62
N TYR A 338 -16.07 -0.23 -6.75
CA TYR A 338 -15.76 -1.19 -7.82
C TYR A 338 -14.28 -1.57 -7.80
N GLY A 339 -13.83 -2.32 -8.81
CA GLY A 339 -12.44 -2.77 -8.94
C GLY A 339 -11.42 -1.64 -8.90
N ASN A 340 -11.68 -0.55 -9.62
CA ASN A 340 -10.79 0.61 -9.67
C ASN A 340 -10.55 1.29 -8.31
N TYR A 341 -11.54 1.26 -7.43
CA TYR A 341 -11.36 1.79 -6.07
C TYR A 341 -10.27 1.04 -5.30
N ARG A 342 -10.17 -0.28 -5.48
CA ARG A 342 -9.13 -1.09 -4.82
C ARG A 342 -7.73 -0.70 -5.28
N ALA A 343 -7.57 -0.36 -6.56
CA ALA A 343 -6.29 0.12 -7.08
C ALA A 343 -5.88 1.46 -6.45
N LEU A 344 -6.81 2.37 -6.19
CA LEU A 344 -6.52 3.63 -5.48
C LEU A 344 -6.04 3.41 -4.04
N MET A 345 -6.52 2.35 -3.37
CA MET A 345 -6.15 2.02 -1.99
C MET A 345 -4.67 1.61 -1.84
N HIS A 346 -3.95 1.39 -2.94
CA HIS A 346 -2.52 1.07 -2.90
C HIS A 346 -1.68 2.19 -2.27
N TRP A 347 -2.00 3.46 -2.52
CA TRP A 347 -1.29 4.61 -1.95
C TRP A 347 -1.53 4.78 -0.45
N GLN A 348 -2.76 4.60 -0.03
CA GLN A 348 -3.15 4.66 1.37
C GLN A 348 -4.42 3.82 1.57
N ASN A 349 -4.30 2.76 2.38
CA ASN A 349 -5.37 1.80 2.61
C ASN A 349 -6.40 2.33 3.63
N THR A 350 -7.04 3.45 3.31
CA THR A 350 -8.15 4.02 4.09
C THR A 350 -9.29 4.47 3.18
N ASP A 351 -10.53 4.21 3.59
CA ASP A 351 -11.69 4.63 2.82
C ASP A 351 -11.74 6.16 2.63
N TYR A 352 -11.26 6.92 3.59
CA TYR A 352 -11.21 8.38 3.50
C TYR A 352 -10.32 8.86 2.35
N PHE A 353 -9.14 8.24 2.18
CA PHE A 353 -8.25 8.55 1.07
C PHE A 353 -8.87 8.15 -0.28
N GLY A 354 -9.34 6.90 -0.41
CA GLY A 354 -9.92 6.42 -1.66
C GLY A 354 -11.11 7.25 -2.12
N ILE A 355 -11.99 7.63 -1.18
CA ILE A 355 -13.14 8.51 -1.47
C ILE A 355 -12.68 9.94 -1.81
N SER A 356 -11.61 10.45 -1.18
CA SER A 356 -11.10 11.79 -1.53
C SER A 356 -10.58 11.84 -2.95
N VAL A 357 -9.82 10.83 -3.41
CA VAL A 357 -9.39 10.72 -4.82
C VAL A 357 -10.60 10.66 -5.74
N ALA A 358 -11.57 9.81 -5.42
CA ALA A 358 -12.81 9.67 -6.15
C ALA A 358 -13.59 10.98 -6.22
N HIS A 359 -13.75 11.65 -5.08
CA HIS A 359 -14.47 12.93 -4.97
C HIS A 359 -13.80 14.02 -5.83
N LEU A 360 -12.48 14.20 -5.74
CA LEU A 360 -11.77 15.17 -6.57
C LEU A 360 -11.88 14.82 -8.06
N SER A 361 -11.76 13.54 -8.43
CA SER A 361 -11.91 13.10 -9.83
C SER A 361 -13.29 13.41 -10.41
N GLU A 362 -14.37 13.28 -9.62
CA GLU A 362 -15.73 13.65 -10.05
C GLU A 362 -15.88 15.17 -10.17
N ARG A 363 -15.26 15.95 -9.27
CA ARG A 363 -15.25 17.42 -9.34
C ARG A 363 -14.49 17.95 -10.57
N ILE A 364 -13.48 17.25 -11.05
CA ILE A 364 -12.80 17.55 -12.32
C ILE A 364 -13.74 17.26 -13.49
N LYS A 365 -14.42 16.11 -13.49
CA LYS A 365 -15.31 15.68 -14.58
C LYS A 365 -16.57 16.54 -14.71
N TYR A 366 -17.16 16.92 -13.58
CA TYR A 366 -18.41 17.64 -13.52
C TYR A 366 -18.19 19.03 -12.88
N PRO A 367 -17.78 20.04 -13.66
CA PRO A 367 -17.67 21.40 -13.13
C PRO A 367 -19.04 21.91 -12.63
N PRO A 368 -19.06 22.89 -11.71
CA PRO A 368 -20.30 23.47 -11.23
C PRO A 368 -21.12 24.02 -12.40
N ILE A 369 -22.42 23.84 -12.35
CA ILE A 369 -23.36 24.49 -13.28
C ILE A 369 -23.44 25.96 -12.80
N ASN A 370 -22.96 26.89 -13.64
CA ASN A 370 -23.06 28.32 -13.39
C ASN A 370 -24.49 28.80 -13.65
#